data_58329ff9ceac1c38265cb117d479c5b4
#
_entry.id   58329ff9ceac1c38265cb117d479c5b4
#
_cell.length_a   1.000
_cell.length_b   1.000
_cell.length_c   1.000
_cell.angle_alpha   90.00
_cell.angle_beta   90.00
_cell.angle_gamma   90.00
#
_symmetry.space_group_name_H-M   'P 1'
#
loop_
_entity.id
_entity.type
_entity.pdbx_description
1 polymer ?
#
loop_
_entity_poly.entity_id
_entity_poly.type
_entity_poly.pdbx_seq_one_letter_code
_entity_poly.pdbx_strand_id
1 'polypeptide(L)'
;MIKTSLEYHRATSYDRFDMSGHALNWANQPKVFKEYPGITSLPLPRELQLPRGKLPAILSEPAAASLPKRLDLEMLSLLLLLSNTHTARASSPEGDFFFRSAASAGALYPTEIYMASHEVKGIDNGLYHFAIQNHSLDPLRKGDVPGVTQGERSHLTFFLTAIFFRSAWKYRARAYRYHLLDTGHVADNLILALKASKLPFSVTYDFEDAEVNLVLGLDDQKEVALAIIDVPGGSGSSDKYKEPIPTLPEPMLEASRVSAKETDYPAIREIHEAGMRRAESMEQRVCGEKEMINELGIAPKTWAHFNATGSWPEILDYPDAVFRRRSRRNFVKKALSKQAIDALLRSVCLKNGSPYDQSVAVGFLVGQAEEMEPGFYLLDRKREAWALVSPGQFMARSTSICLDQAWLVNAGVHFLFLANLEVLEKTWGPRGYRYAMLTAGRLGQRLYVAAEAMGMGCCGIGALYDGEAMEMLGLNQSSRLLYLVAVGNVKRA
;
A
#
# COMPACT_ATOMS: atom_id res chain seq x y z
N MET A 1 -10.45 20.56 -15.03
CA MET A 1 -9.05 20.25 -14.62
C MET A 1 -9.00 20.21 -13.10
N ILE A 2 -8.65 19.06 -12.55
CA ILE A 2 -8.54 18.82 -11.11
C ILE A 2 -7.19 19.36 -10.62
N LYS A 3 -7.23 20.20 -9.59
CA LYS A 3 -6.03 20.86 -9.03
C LYS A 3 -5.77 20.49 -7.56
N THR A 4 -6.80 20.03 -6.85
CA THR A 4 -6.72 19.74 -5.42
C THR A 4 -7.17 18.31 -5.09
N SER A 5 -6.70 17.82 -3.96
CA SER A 5 -7.09 16.52 -3.40
C SER A 5 -8.60 16.43 -3.17
N LEU A 6 -9.20 17.51 -2.68
CA LEU A 6 -10.64 17.55 -2.38
C LEU A 6 -11.49 17.54 -3.66
N GLU A 7 -11.07 18.27 -4.71
CA GLU A 7 -11.73 18.23 -6.02
C GLU A 7 -11.70 16.81 -6.60
N TYR A 8 -10.52 16.17 -6.63
CA TYR A 8 -10.40 14.79 -7.10
C TYR A 8 -11.26 13.84 -6.29
N HIS A 9 -11.20 13.94 -4.97
CA HIS A 9 -11.97 13.06 -4.10
C HIS A 9 -13.47 13.20 -4.35
N ARG A 10 -13.99 14.44 -4.44
CA ARG A 10 -15.41 14.71 -4.75
C ARG A 10 -15.80 14.20 -6.13
N ALA A 11 -15.01 14.49 -7.17
CA ALA A 11 -15.28 14.06 -8.54
C ALA A 11 -15.30 12.53 -8.73
N THR A 12 -14.68 11.79 -7.81
CA THR A 12 -14.60 10.32 -7.83
C THR A 12 -15.33 9.66 -6.66
N SER A 13 -16.12 10.41 -5.90
CA SER A 13 -16.98 9.88 -4.83
C SER A 13 -18.13 9.07 -5.42
N TYR A 14 -18.48 7.99 -4.73
CA TYR A 14 -19.71 7.29 -5.03
C TYR A 14 -20.86 7.87 -4.21
N ASP A 15 -21.97 8.06 -4.88
CA ASP A 15 -23.25 8.38 -4.27
C ASP A 15 -24.24 7.28 -4.60
N ARG A 16 -25.05 6.88 -3.62
CA ARG A 16 -26.01 5.77 -3.77
C ARG A 16 -27.04 6.03 -4.87
N PHE A 17 -27.43 7.27 -5.05
CA PHE A 17 -28.50 7.67 -5.98
C PHE A 17 -27.99 8.01 -7.36
N ASP A 18 -26.70 8.37 -7.47
CA ASP A 18 -26.07 8.77 -8.76
C ASP A 18 -25.18 7.66 -9.36
N MET A 19 -24.96 6.57 -8.63
CA MET A 19 -24.10 5.50 -9.10
C MET A 19 -24.79 4.64 -10.15
N SER A 20 -24.50 4.87 -11.43
CA SER A 20 -24.88 3.97 -12.50
C SER A 20 -23.86 2.83 -12.63
N GLY A 21 -24.36 1.60 -12.62
CA GLY A 21 -23.53 0.44 -12.99
C GLY A 21 -23.03 0.57 -14.42
N HIS A 22 -21.88 -0.01 -14.72
CA HIS A 22 -21.36 -0.12 -16.08
C HIS A 22 -20.90 -1.55 -16.37
N ALA A 23 -21.13 -2.01 -17.57
CA ALA A 23 -20.61 -3.28 -18.05
C ALA A 23 -19.09 -3.16 -18.27
N LEU A 24 -18.35 -4.19 -17.87
CA LEU A 24 -16.94 -4.30 -18.18
C LEU A 24 -16.73 -4.74 -19.64
N ASN A 25 -15.81 -4.08 -20.32
CA ASN A 25 -15.38 -4.52 -21.64
C ASN A 25 -14.32 -5.60 -21.53
N TRP A 26 -14.75 -6.85 -21.42
CA TRP A 26 -13.87 -8.02 -21.25
C TRP A 26 -12.90 -8.23 -22.41
N ALA A 27 -13.32 -7.89 -23.65
CA ALA A 27 -12.42 -7.95 -24.81
C ALA A 27 -11.23 -6.98 -24.70
N ASN A 28 -11.30 -6.01 -23.81
CA ASN A 28 -10.27 -5.02 -23.55
C ASN A 28 -9.68 -5.15 -22.14
N GLN A 29 -9.80 -6.32 -21.52
CA GLN A 29 -9.21 -6.59 -20.21
C GLN A 29 -7.69 -6.38 -20.25
N PRO A 30 -7.11 -5.62 -19.30
CA PRO A 30 -5.68 -5.38 -19.28
C PRO A 30 -4.89 -6.65 -18.96
N LYS A 31 -3.69 -6.76 -19.54
CA LYS A 31 -2.73 -7.80 -19.18
C LYS A 31 -2.36 -7.70 -17.70
N VAL A 32 -2.39 -8.83 -17.00
CA VAL A 32 -2.07 -8.91 -15.56
C VAL A 32 -0.56 -8.80 -15.31
N PHE A 33 0.25 -9.20 -16.29
CA PHE A 33 1.71 -9.18 -16.24
C PHE A 33 2.26 -8.13 -17.19
N LYS A 34 3.31 -7.43 -16.75
CA LYS A 34 4.11 -6.58 -17.60
C LYS A 34 5.18 -7.43 -18.26
N GLU A 35 5.40 -7.22 -19.55
CA GLU A 35 6.35 -7.98 -20.37
C GLU A 35 7.23 -7.02 -21.17
N TYR A 36 8.50 -7.36 -21.29
CA TYR A 36 9.47 -6.64 -22.10
C TYR A 36 9.92 -7.52 -23.27
N PRO A 37 9.32 -7.37 -24.46
CA PRO A 37 9.66 -8.20 -25.62
C PRO A 37 11.13 -8.11 -26.00
N GLY A 38 11.76 -9.24 -26.27
CA GLY A 38 13.17 -9.30 -26.69
C GLY A 38 14.21 -9.21 -25.55
N ILE A 39 13.78 -9.05 -24.30
CA ILE A 39 14.70 -9.09 -23.16
C ILE A 39 14.87 -10.52 -22.66
N THR A 40 16.11 -10.91 -22.40
CA THR A 40 16.41 -12.18 -21.72
C THR A 40 16.43 -11.93 -20.22
N SER A 41 15.44 -12.48 -19.52
CA SER A 41 15.30 -12.33 -18.07
C SER A 41 16.34 -13.15 -17.32
N LEU A 42 16.83 -12.61 -16.21
CA LEU A 42 17.68 -13.29 -15.23
C LEU A 42 16.81 -14.05 -14.23
N PRO A 43 16.83 -15.39 -14.18
CA PRO A 43 16.05 -16.14 -13.22
C PRO A 43 16.54 -15.91 -11.79
N LEU A 44 15.61 -15.76 -10.86
CA LEU A 44 15.89 -15.64 -9.43
C LEU A 44 15.86 -17.02 -8.74
N PRO A 45 16.70 -17.25 -7.72
CA PRO A 45 16.62 -18.44 -6.89
C PRO A 45 15.24 -18.61 -6.27
N ARG A 46 14.73 -19.86 -6.23
CA ARG A 46 13.42 -20.18 -5.63
C ARG A 46 13.53 -21.01 -4.36
N GLU A 47 14.60 -21.77 -4.23
CA GLU A 47 14.91 -22.56 -3.04
C GLU A 47 15.60 -21.69 -2.02
N LEU A 48 14.83 -20.97 -1.19
CA LEU A 48 15.29 -19.97 -0.28
C LEU A 48 15.05 -20.38 1.17
N GLN A 49 15.95 -20.00 2.05
CA GLN A 49 15.72 -20.10 3.49
C GLN A 49 14.82 -18.95 3.95
N LEU A 50 13.57 -19.27 4.26
CA LEU A 50 12.63 -18.26 4.76
C LEU A 50 13.00 -17.83 6.19
N PRO A 51 12.86 -16.54 6.53
CA PRO A 51 13.11 -16.05 7.88
C PRO A 51 12.11 -16.68 8.83
N ARG A 52 12.60 -17.30 9.90
CA ARG A 52 11.75 -17.81 10.98
C ARG A 52 11.46 -16.69 11.96
N GLY A 53 10.23 -16.58 12.41
CA GLY A 53 9.86 -15.61 13.44
C GLY A 53 8.40 -15.22 13.41
N LYS A 54 7.97 -14.74 14.56
CA LYS A 54 6.62 -14.23 14.75
C LYS A 54 6.53 -12.77 14.30
N LEU A 55 5.38 -12.40 13.78
CA LEU A 55 5.14 -11.04 13.26
C LEU A 55 5.42 -9.94 14.32
N PRO A 56 5.04 -10.06 15.61
CA PRO A 56 5.34 -9.03 16.60
C PRO A 56 6.83 -8.74 16.76
N ALA A 57 7.67 -9.76 16.71
CA ALA A 57 9.12 -9.59 16.79
C ALA A 57 9.64 -8.79 15.59
N ILE A 58 9.19 -9.14 14.38
CA ILE A 58 9.56 -8.44 13.15
C ILE A 58 9.08 -6.98 13.17
N LEU A 59 7.85 -6.74 13.63
CA LEU A 59 7.29 -5.40 13.74
C LEU A 59 8.05 -4.52 14.73
N SER A 60 8.43 -5.06 15.88
CA SER A 60 9.16 -4.32 16.93
C SER A 60 10.64 -4.15 16.64
N GLU A 61 11.20 -4.91 15.69
CA GLU A 61 12.59 -4.78 15.27
C GLU A 61 12.84 -3.35 14.77
N PRO A 62 13.79 -2.59 15.36
CA PRO A 62 14.19 -1.32 14.78
C PRO A 62 14.79 -1.57 13.38
N ALA A 63 14.78 -0.56 12.51
CA ALA A 63 15.57 -0.66 11.29
C ALA A 63 17.04 -0.94 11.68
N ALA A 64 17.65 -1.94 11.03
CA ALA A 64 19.03 -2.30 11.35
C ALA A 64 19.95 -1.09 11.18
N ALA A 65 20.90 -0.92 12.09
CA ALA A 65 21.85 0.19 12.06
C ALA A 65 22.98 -0.01 11.01
N SER A 66 23.15 -1.24 10.55
CA SER A 66 24.22 -1.58 9.59
C SER A 66 23.82 -2.76 8.73
N LEU A 67 24.38 -2.82 7.53
CA LEU A 67 24.20 -3.95 6.62
C LEU A 67 24.78 -5.25 7.18
N PRO A 68 24.17 -6.41 6.85
CA PRO A 68 24.84 -7.68 6.97
C PRO A 68 26.10 -7.68 6.08
N LYS A 69 27.08 -8.49 6.43
CA LYS A 69 28.36 -8.55 5.72
C LYS A 69 28.25 -8.80 4.20
N ARG A 70 27.07 -9.13 3.68
CA ARG A 70 26.86 -9.49 2.28
C ARG A 70 25.39 -9.39 1.87
N LEU A 71 25.17 -8.62 0.83
CA LEU A 71 23.91 -8.61 0.08
C LEU A 71 24.16 -9.38 -1.23
N ASP A 72 23.29 -10.36 -1.52
CA ASP A 72 23.44 -11.24 -2.69
C ASP A 72 22.09 -11.52 -3.37
N LEU A 73 22.16 -12.24 -4.48
CA LEU A 73 20.99 -12.58 -5.30
C LEU A 73 19.96 -13.43 -4.56
N GLU A 74 20.35 -14.25 -3.59
CA GLU A 74 19.42 -15.02 -2.77
C GLU A 74 18.62 -14.13 -1.83
N MET A 75 19.30 -13.16 -1.18
CA MET A 75 18.62 -12.15 -0.34
C MET A 75 17.68 -11.29 -1.17
N LEU A 76 18.11 -10.82 -2.34
CA LEU A 76 17.25 -10.07 -3.25
C LEU A 76 16.01 -10.86 -3.66
N SER A 77 16.21 -12.14 -4.04
CA SER A 77 15.12 -13.03 -4.39
C SER A 77 14.12 -13.21 -3.23
N LEU A 78 14.63 -13.37 -2.00
CA LEU A 78 13.81 -13.47 -0.79
C LEU A 78 12.96 -12.22 -0.56
N LEU A 79 13.56 -11.03 -0.69
CA LEU A 79 12.83 -9.76 -0.53
C LEU A 79 11.69 -9.63 -1.55
N LEU A 80 11.96 -9.95 -2.82
CA LEU A 80 10.97 -9.89 -3.89
C LEU A 80 9.87 -10.95 -3.69
N LEU A 81 10.24 -12.16 -3.28
CA LEU A 81 9.31 -13.26 -3.00
C LEU A 81 8.32 -12.89 -1.88
N LEU A 82 8.80 -12.30 -0.78
CA LEU A 82 7.95 -11.90 0.34
C LEU A 82 7.15 -10.62 0.06
N SER A 83 7.62 -9.76 -0.86
CA SER A 83 6.93 -8.50 -1.16
C SER A 83 5.73 -8.70 -2.08
N ASN A 84 5.91 -9.35 -3.21
CA ASN A 84 4.86 -9.50 -4.22
C ASN A 84 5.06 -10.78 -5.03
N THR A 85 4.43 -11.87 -4.62
CA THR A 85 4.52 -13.17 -5.30
C THR A 85 3.14 -13.77 -5.55
N HIS A 86 3.08 -14.70 -6.50
CA HIS A 86 1.89 -15.51 -6.70
C HIS A 86 1.72 -16.49 -5.54
N THR A 87 0.56 -16.50 -4.93
CA THR A 87 0.25 -17.37 -3.79
C THR A 87 -0.82 -18.39 -4.08
N ALA A 88 -1.59 -18.22 -5.15
CA ALA A 88 -2.53 -19.20 -5.70
C ALA A 88 -2.97 -18.79 -7.11
N ARG A 89 -3.54 -19.78 -7.83
CA ARG A 89 -4.23 -19.62 -9.11
C ARG A 89 -5.61 -20.22 -8.99
N ALA A 90 -6.61 -19.55 -9.51
CA ALA A 90 -7.95 -20.10 -9.72
C ALA A 90 -8.29 -20.01 -11.20
N SER A 91 -8.71 -21.12 -11.80
CA SER A 91 -9.13 -21.15 -13.21
C SER A 91 -10.64 -21.04 -13.28
N SER A 92 -11.14 -20.24 -14.22
CA SER A 92 -12.56 -20.10 -14.54
C SER A 92 -12.75 -20.15 -16.06
N PRO A 93 -13.99 -20.31 -16.57
CA PRO A 93 -14.27 -20.18 -18.00
C PRO A 93 -13.86 -18.82 -18.61
N GLU A 94 -13.75 -17.78 -17.77
CA GLU A 94 -13.38 -16.42 -18.16
C GLU A 94 -11.85 -16.21 -18.16
N GLY A 95 -11.07 -17.23 -17.74
CA GLY A 95 -9.62 -17.19 -17.66
C GLY A 95 -9.08 -17.48 -16.27
N ASP A 96 -7.76 -17.34 -16.14
CA ASP A 96 -7.05 -17.59 -14.90
C ASP A 96 -7.00 -16.34 -14.02
N PHE A 97 -7.33 -16.53 -12.75
CA PHE A 97 -7.15 -15.50 -11.70
C PHE A 97 -5.93 -15.86 -10.87
N PHE A 98 -5.01 -14.92 -10.78
CA PHE A 98 -3.80 -15.05 -9.97
C PHE A 98 -3.95 -14.27 -8.65
N PHE A 99 -3.71 -14.95 -7.53
CA PHE A 99 -3.68 -14.29 -6.23
C PHE A 99 -2.23 -13.99 -5.86
N ARG A 100 -1.98 -12.76 -5.39
CA ARG A 100 -0.65 -12.34 -4.94
C ARG A 100 -0.60 -12.17 -3.43
N SER A 101 0.61 -12.09 -2.85
CA SER A 101 0.83 -11.87 -1.42
C SER A 101 0.32 -10.48 -0.96
N ALA A 102 0.39 -9.46 -1.78
CA ALA A 102 -0.25 -8.17 -1.52
C ALA A 102 -1.73 -8.18 -1.91
N ALA A 103 -2.57 -7.44 -1.17
CA ALA A 103 -3.96 -7.24 -1.57
C ALA A 103 -4.04 -6.24 -2.73
N SER A 104 -5.04 -6.41 -3.60
CA SER A 104 -5.32 -5.46 -4.68
C SER A 104 -6.81 -5.38 -4.96
N ALA A 105 -7.27 -4.17 -5.27
CA ALA A 105 -8.66 -3.91 -5.63
C ALA A 105 -9.05 -4.68 -6.89
N GLY A 106 -10.04 -5.57 -6.77
CA GLY A 106 -10.52 -6.41 -7.87
C GLY A 106 -9.49 -7.43 -8.40
N ALA A 107 -8.39 -7.68 -7.69
CA ALA A 107 -7.26 -8.50 -8.13
C ALA A 107 -6.67 -8.03 -9.48
N LEU A 108 -6.60 -6.73 -9.69
CA LEU A 108 -6.10 -6.11 -10.94
C LEU A 108 -4.61 -5.80 -10.92
N TYR A 109 -4.01 -5.74 -9.73
CA TYR A 109 -2.57 -5.62 -9.48
C TYR A 109 -1.86 -4.56 -10.33
N PRO A 110 -2.20 -3.27 -10.17
CA PRO A 110 -1.61 -2.19 -10.96
C PRO A 110 -0.13 -1.97 -10.65
N THR A 111 0.34 -2.41 -9.48
CA THR A 111 1.68 -2.12 -8.98
C THR A 111 2.72 -3.05 -9.59
N GLU A 112 3.79 -2.44 -10.14
CA GLU A 112 5.02 -3.10 -10.57
C GLU A 112 6.18 -2.75 -9.62
N ILE A 113 7.21 -3.60 -9.61
CA ILE A 113 8.45 -3.40 -8.85
C ILE A 113 9.61 -3.30 -9.82
N TYR A 114 10.32 -2.18 -9.76
CA TYR A 114 11.63 -2.03 -10.37
C TYR A 114 12.68 -1.96 -9.28
N MET A 115 13.92 -2.27 -9.62
CA MET A 115 15.02 -2.13 -8.69
C MET A 115 16.32 -1.73 -9.40
N ALA A 116 17.05 -0.81 -8.78
CA ALA A 116 18.43 -0.55 -9.10
C ALA A 116 19.32 -1.39 -8.18
N SER A 117 20.35 -2.03 -8.76
CA SER A 117 21.34 -2.83 -8.07
C SER A 117 22.70 -2.15 -8.13
N HIS A 118 23.41 -2.07 -7.00
CA HIS A 118 24.77 -1.59 -6.90
C HIS A 118 25.58 -2.44 -5.91
N GLU A 119 26.67 -3.06 -6.39
CA GLU A 119 27.54 -3.92 -5.58
C GLU A 119 26.82 -5.09 -4.86
N VAL A 120 25.76 -5.64 -5.47
CA VAL A 120 25.07 -6.83 -4.98
C VAL A 120 25.70 -8.07 -5.62
N LYS A 121 26.08 -9.04 -4.79
CA LYS A 121 26.75 -10.24 -5.31
C LYS A 121 25.79 -11.10 -6.14
N GLY A 122 26.24 -11.51 -7.32
CA GLY A 122 25.49 -12.42 -8.21
C GLY A 122 24.56 -11.70 -9.18
N ILE A 123 24.60 -10.37 -9.21
CA ILE A 123 23.90 -9.54 -10.18
C ILE A 123 24.75 -8.33 -10.56
N ASP A 124 24.74 -7.93 -11.82
CA ASP A 124 25.44 -6.74 -12.29
C ASP A 124 24.79 -5.46 -11.77
N ASN A 125 25.57 -4.37 -11.70
CA ASN A 125 24.99 -3.05 -11.48
C ASN A 125 24.05 -2.71 -12.63
N GLY A 126 22.86 -2.24 -12.30
CA GLY A 126 21.88 -1.93 -13.33
C GLY A 126 20.47 -1.67 -12.80
N LEU A 127 19.58 -1.36 -13.73
CA LEU A 127 18.14 -1.24 -13.48
C LEU A 127 17.43 -2.49 -14.01
N TYR A 128 16.53 -3.02 -13.20
CA TYR A 128 15.78 -4.24 -13.48
C TYR A 128 14.30 -4.05 -13.19
N HIS A 129 13.43 -4.71 -13.97
CA HIS A 129 12.02 -4.91 -13.64
C HIS A 129 11.83 -6.32 -13.05
N PHE A 130 11.01 -6.45 -12.01
CA PHE A 130 10.67 -7.73 -11.42
C PHE A 130 9.52 -8.41 -12.19
N ALA A 131 9.85 -9.35 -13.06
CA ALA A 131 8.90 -10.18 -13.78
C ALA A 131 8.28 -11.24 -12.84
N ILE A 132 7.24 -10.84 -12.12
CA ILE A 132 6.59 -11.68 -11.09
C ILE A 132 6.09 -13.02 -11.64
N GLN A 133 5.66 -13.07 -12.90
CA GLN A 133 5.14 -14.28 -13.54
C GLN A 133 6.15 -15.42 -13.49
N ASN A 134 7.41 -15.11 -13.76
CA ASN A 134 8.49 -16.08 -13.88
C ASN A 134 9.43 -16.07 -12.68
N HIS A 135 9.23 -15.15 -11.72
CA HIS A 135 10.16 -14.87 -10.64
C HIS A 135 11.58 -14.64 -11.18
N SER A 136 11.70 -13.61 -12.01
CA SER A 136 12.93 -13.25 -12.73
C SER A 136 13.08 -11.74 -12.79
N LEU A 137 14.25 -11.29 -13.24
CA LEU A 137 14.56 -9.88 -13.44
C LEU A 137 14.76 -9.60 -14.92
N ASP A 138 14.07 -8.60 -15.45
CA ASP A 138 14.28 -8.09 -16.80
C ASP A 138 15.28 -6.94 -16.77
N PRO A 139 16.50 -7.08 -17.32
CA PRO A 139 17.50 -6.02 -17.31
C PRO A 139 17.11 -4.90 -18.27
N LEU A 140 16.94 -3.69 -17.74
CA LEU A 140 16.53 -2.51 -18.51
C LEU A 140 17.70 -1.58 -18.80
N ARG A 141 18.62 -1.40 -17.83
CA ARG A 141 19.84 -0.59 -17.97
C ARG A 141 21.02 -1.33 -17.37
N LYS A 142 22.19 -1.17 -17.97
CA LYS A 142 23.48 -1.68 -17.46
C LYS A 142 24.27 -0.55 -16.80
N GLY A 143 25.06 -0.90 -15.81
CA GLY A 143 25.93 0.02 -15.08
C GLY A 143 25.20 0.76 -13.97
N ASP A 144 25.87 1.73 -13.41
CA ASP A 144 25.33 2.48 -12.28
C ASP A 144 24.07 3.26 -12.68
N VAL A 145 23.01 3.08 -11.90
CA VAL A 145 21.79 3.85 -12.03
C VAL A 145 21.92 5.12 -11.18
N PRO A 146 21.53 6.30 -11.69
CA PRO A 146 21.61 7.52 -10.90
C PRO A 146 20.86 7.40 -9.60
N GLY A 147 21.43 7.96 -8.56
CA GLY A 147 20.70 8.13 -7.31
C GLY A 147 19.59 9.15 -7.48
N VAL A 148 18.37 8.70 -7.29
CA VAL A 148 17.17 9.57 -7.26
C VAL A 148 16.91 10.12 -5.86
N THR A 149 17.64 9.63 -4.86
CA THR A 149 17.68 10.13 -3.49
C THR A 149 19.04 10.78 -3.23
N GLN A 150 19.06 11.96 -2.59
CA GLN A 150 20.33 12.62 -2.23
C GLN A 150 20.95 11.89 -1.03
N GLY A 151 22.26 11.64 -1.07
CA GLY A 151 23.01 11.09 0.05
C GLY A 151 24.00 9.99 -0.35
N GLU A 152 24.20 9.03 0.56
CA GLU A 152 25.01 7.85 0.31
C GLU A 152 24.33 6.95 -0.74
N ARG A 153 25.15 6.29 -1.56
CA ARG A 153 24.66 5.35 -2.57
C ARG A 153 24.01 4.15 -1.91
N SER A 154 22.86 3.71 -2.44
CA SER A 154 22.18 2.51 -1.98
C SER A 154 22.68 1.26 -2.70
N HIS A 155 22.74 0.13 -2.00
CA HIS A 155 22.97 -1.18 -2.64
C HIS A 155 21.77 -1.61 -3.48
N LEU A 156 20.55 -1.37 -2.94
CA LEU A 156 19.30 -1.62 -3.63
C LEU A 156 18.38 -0.41 -3.49
N THR A 157 17.80 0.01 -4.60
CA THR A 157 16.72 0.97 -4.63
C THR A 157 15.53 0.32 -5.30
N PHE A 158 14.46 0.10 -4.56
CA PHE A 158 13.20 -0.42 -5.10
C PHE A 158 12.28 0.75 -5.46
N PHE A 159 11.75 0.71 -6.67
CA PHE A 159 10.75 1.65 -7.15
C PHE A 159 9.42 0.93 -7.31
N LEU A 160 8.39 1.44 -6.67
CA LEU A 160 7.04 0.93 -6.81
C LEU A 160 6.25 1.86 -7.73
N THR A 161 5.77 1.31 -8.83
CA THR A 161 5.02 2.05 -9.85
C THR A 161 3.58 1.56 -9.93
N ALA A 162 2.73 2.29 -10.63
CA ALA A 162 1.37 1.82 -10.92
C ALA A 162 0.99 2.08 -12.39
N ILE A 163 0.50 1.05 -13.08
CA ILE A 163 -0.06 1.13 -14.42
C ILE A 163 -1.53 1.53 -14.31
N PHE A 164 -1.87 2.70 -14.83
CA PHE A 164 -3.19 3.31 -14.63
C PHE A 164 -4.33 2.46 -15.19
N PHE A 165 -4.20 1.96 -16.42
CA PHE A 165 -5.31 1.29 -17.08
C PHE A 165 -5.69 -0.05 -16.40
N ARG A 166 -4.79 -0.73 -15.70
CA ARG A 166 -5.13 -1.99 -15.01
C ARG A 166 -6.32 -1.83 -14.06
N SER A 167 -6.33 -0.80 -13.24
CA SER A 167 -7.45 -0.55 -12.34
C SER A 167 -8.51 0.36 -12.98
N ALA A 168 -8.11 1.29 -13.85
CA ALA A 168 -9.02 2.21 -14.51
C ALA A 168 -10.00 1.50 -15.47
N TRP A 169 -9.63 0.36 -16.03
CA TRP A 169 -10.50 -0.52 -16.80
C TRP A 169 -11.80 -0.86 -16.04
N LYS A 170 -11.70 -1.06 -14.74
CA LYS A 170 -12.84 -1.41 -13.88
C LYS A 170 -13.39 -0.23 -13.10
N TYR A 171 -12.52 0.63 -12.58
CA TYR A 171 -12.90 1.65 -11.59
C TYR A 171 -12.88 3.07 -12.15
N ARG A 172 -12.60 3.22 -13.45
CA ARG A 172 -12.58 4.51 -14.15
C ARG A 172 -11.70 5.53 -13.40
N ALA A 173 -12.13 6.78 -13.31
CA ALA A 173 -11.39 7.86 -12.64
C ALA A 173 -11.08 7.57 -11.15
N ARG A 174 -11.93 6.78 -10.45
CA ARG A 174 -11.67 6.41 -9.05
C ARG A 174 -10.44 5.52 -8.87
N ALA A 175 -9.93 4.91 -9.94
CA ALA A 175 -8.80 3.97 -9.90
C ALA A 175 -7.53 4.54 -9.27
N TYR A 176 -7.28 5.86 -9.33
CA TYR A 176 -6.10 6.44 -8.70
C TYR A 176 -6.05 6.18 -7.18
N ARG A 177 -7.21 6.16 -6.50
CA ARG A 177 -7.28 5.76 -5.09
C ARG A 177 -6.76 4.34 -4.88
N TYR A 178 -7.11 3.42 -5.77
CA TYR A 178 -6.69 2.02 -5.68
C TYR A 178 -5.24 1.82 -6.10
N HIS A 179 -4.73 2.59 -7.07
CA HIS A 179 -3.30 2.58 -7.40
C HIS A 179 -2.45 2.86 -6.16
N LEU A 180 -2.83 3.89 -5.40
CA LEU A 180 -2.12 4.30 -4.19
C LEU A 180 -2.27 3.27 -3.04
N LEU A 181 -3.49 2.77 -2.80
CA LEU A 181 -3.73 1.74 -1.78
C LEU A 181 -2.97 0.46 -2.10
N ASP A 182 -3.07 -0.05 -3.33
CA ASP A 182 -2.45 -1.29 -3.77
C ASP A 182 -0.91 -1.19 -3.71
N THR A 183 -0.35 -0.04 -4.12
CA THR A 183 1.09 0.23 -3.98
C THR A 183 1.51 0.28 -2.51
N GLY A 184 0.68 0.86 -1.63
CA GLY A 184 0.89 0.82 -0.19
C GLY A 184 0.92 -0.61 0.37
N HIS A 185 0.06 -1.49 -0.11
CA HIS A 185 0.07 -2.91 0.27
C HIS A 185 1.38 -3.61 -0.13
N VAL A 186 1.88 -3.39 -1.34
CA VAL A 186 3.16 -3.94 -1.79
C VAL A 186 4.33 -3.36 -0.98
N ALA A 187 4.30 -2.04 -0.72
CA ALA A 187 5.32 -1.37 0.06
C ALA A 187 5.46 -1.93 1.48
N ASP A 188 4.33 -2.20 2.18
CA ASP A 188 4.41 -2.75 3.54
C ASP A 188 4.93 -4.20 3.54
N ASN A 189 4.58 -5.02 2.56
CA ASN A 189 5.17 -6.36 2.40
C ASN A 189 6.69 -6.28 2.22
N LEU A 190 7.18 -5.38 1.37
CA LEU A 190 8.63 -5.19 1.17
C LEU A 190 9.31 -4.69 2.45
N ILE A 191 8.69 -3.74 3.16
CA ILE A 191 9.18 -3.25 4.46
C ILE A 191 9.26 -4.38 5.50
N LEU A 192 8.24 -5.23 5.56
CA LEU A 192 8.24 -6.38 6.46
C LEU A 192 9.32 -7.41 6.09
N ALA A 193 9.55 -7.62 4.78
CA ALA A 193 10.62 -8.50 4.30
C ALA A 193 12.01 -7.96 4.67
N LEU A 194 12.24 -6.65 4.51
CA LEU A 194 13.48 -5.97 4.92
C LEU A 194 13.71 -6.07 6.43
N LYS A 195 12.68 -5.84 7.25
CA LYS A 195 12.74 -6.02 8.70
C LYS A 195 13.04 -7.46 9.09
N ALA A 196 12.35 -8.43 8.51
CA ALA A 196 12.57 -9.86 8.77
C ALA A 196 13.99 -10.31 8.36
N SER A 197 14.56 -9.68 7.35
CA SER A 197 15.93 -9.89 6.88
C SER A 197 16.97 -9.05 7.64
N LYS A 198 16.54 -8.21 8.59
CA LYS A 198 17.40 -7.30 9.38
C LYS A 198 18.24 -6.38 8.50
N LEU A 199 17.65 -5.87 7.43
CA LEU A 199 18.27 -4.90 6.54
C LEU A 199 17.88 -3.47 6.94
N PRO A 200 18.82 -2.51 6.90
CA PRO A 200 18.50 -1.10 7.00
C PRO A 200 17.69 -0.68 5.78
N PHE A 201 16.75 0.24 5.94
CA PHE A 201 15.99 0.78 4.83
C PHE A 201 15.46 2.17 5.14
N SER A 202 15.20 2.93 4.08
CA SER A 202 14.40 4.15 4.13
C SER A 202 13.26 4.09 3.12
N VAL A 203 12.19 4.83 3.40
CA VAL A 203 11.02 4.91 2.52
C VAL A 203 10.76 6.37 2.18
N THR A 204 10.66 6.68 0.91
CA THR A 204 10.25 8.01 0.48
C THR A 204 9.10 7.95 -0.54
N TYR A 205 8.16 8.88 -0.38
CA TYR A 205 7.12 9.21 -1.35
C TYR A 205 7.39 10.60 -1.95
N ASP A 206 8.51 11.23 -1.58
CA ASP A 206 8.90 12.57 -1.99
C ASP A 206 10.18 12.52 -2.82
N PHE A 207 10.03 12.62 -4.12
CA PHE A 207 11.08 12.55 -5.13
C PHE A 207 10.67 13.35 -6.36
N GLU A 208 11.61 13.64 -7.25
CA GLU A 208 11.34 14.28 -8.53
C GLU A 208 10.72 13.30 -9.51
N ASP A 209 9.41 13.42 -9.73
CA ASP A 209 8.61 12.41 -10.45
C ASP A 209 9.10 12.20 -11.89
N ALA A 210 9.38 13.30 -12.62
CA ALA A 210 9.84 13.23 -14.01
C ALA A 210 11.21 12.53 -14.15
N GLU A 211 12.14 12.82 -13.23
CA GLU A 211 13.46 12.19 -13.22
C GLU A 211 13.35 10.69 -12.96
N VAL A 212 12.55 10.29 -11.94
CA VAL A 212 12.36 8.87 -11.63
C VAL A 212 11.68 8.13 -12.77
N ASN A 213 10.63 8.68 -13.37
CA ASN A 213 9.95 8.06 -14.50
C ASN A 213 10.89 7.90 -15.70
N LEU A 214 11.75 8.89 -15.97
CA LEU A 214 12.77 8.83 -17.04
C LEU A 214 13.82 7.76 -16.76
N VAL A 215 14.32 7.66 -15.51
CA VAL A 215 15.26 6.62 -15.10
C VAL A 215 14.68 5.23 -15.36
N LEU A 216 13.42 5.03 -14.97
CA LEU A 216 12.71 3.76 -15.13
C LEU A 216 12.28 3.48 -16.58
N GLY A 217 12.30 4.47 -17.46
CA GLY A 217 11.82 4.35 -18.83
C GLY A 217 10.33 4.12 -18.91
N LEU A 218 9.54 4.92 -18.17
CA LEU A 218 8.08 4.83 -18.16
C LEU A 218 7.45 5.79 -19.18
N ASP A 219 6.35 5.38 -19.78
CA ASP A 219 5.38 6.28 -20.37
C ASP A 219 4.51 6.86 -19.24
N ASP A 220 4.80 8.08 -18.80
CA ASP A 220 4.17 8.73 -17.65
C ASP A 220 2.66 9.00 -17.84
N GLN A 221 2.17 8.88 -19.07
CA GLN A 221 0.72 8.92 -19.35
C GLN A 221 0.02 7.60 -18.98
N LYS A 222 0.77 6.52 -18.79
CA LYS A 222 0.26 5.16 -18.52
C LYS A 222 0.73 4.57 -17.20
N GLU A 223 1.97 4.86 -16.82
CA GLU A 223 2.62 4.30 -15.63
C GLU A 223 3.50 5.34 -14.95
N VAL A 224 3.42 5.40 -13.62
CA VAL A 224 4.17 6.37 -12.82
C VAL A 224 4.76 5.75 -11.57
N ALA A 225 5.90 6.27 -11.12
CA ALA A 225 6.47 5.94 -9.83
C ALA A 225 5.65 6.57 -8.69
N LEU A 226 5.46 5.81 -7.61
CA LEU A 226 4.66 6.23 -6.45
C LEU A 226 5.42 6.16 -5.13
N ALA A 227 6.40 5.27 -5.00
CA ALA A 227 7.19 5.11 -3.80
C ALA A 227 8.59 4.58 -4.13
N ILE A 228 9.55 4.96 -3.31
CA ILE A 228 10.93 4.46 -3.35
C ILE A 228 11.29 3.88 -1.99
N ILE A 229 11.95 2.72 -1.99
CA ILE A 229 12.47 2.08 -0.78
C ILE A 229 13.94 1.75 -1.02
N ASP A 230 14.81 2.37 -0.24
CA ASP A 230 16.26 2.23 -0.35
C ASP A 230 16.83 1.31 0.73
N VAL A 231 17.81 0.51 0.34
CA VAL A 231 18.71 -0.23 1.24
C VAL A 231 20.09 0.43 1.14
N PRO A 232 20.47 1.29 2.09
CA PRO A 232 21.72 2.06 2.04
C PRO A 232 22.96 1.17 2.14
N GLY A 233 24.15 1.72 1.86
CA GLY A 233 25.45 1.11 2.13
C GLY A 233 26.33 0.82 0.91
N GLY A 234 25.93 1.26 -0.28
CA GLY A 234 26.79 1.20 -1.47
C GLY A 234 28.00 2.14 -1.36
N SER A 235 29.13 1.78 -1.97
CA SER A 235 30.32 2.64 -1.99
C SER A 235 30.11 3.88 -2.87
N GLY A 236 30.56 5.04 -2.40
CA GLY A 236 30.50 6.32 -3.11
C GLY A 236 29.28 7.17 -2.82
N SER A 237 29.28 8.38 -3.36
CA SER A 237 28.12 9.29 -3.30
C SER A 237 27.15 9.01 -4.43
N SER A 238 25.85 9.18 -4.19
CA SER A 238 24.86 9.24 -5.25
C SER A 238 24.93 10.64 -5.90
N ASP A 239 25.90 10.83 -6.78
CA ASP A 239 25.93 12.06 -7.56
C ASP A 239 24.75 12.06 -8.54
N LYS A 240 24.03 13.20 -8.62
CA LYS A 240 23.11 13.42 -9.73
C LYS A 240 23.85 13.24 -11.05
N TYR A 241 23.19 12.65 -12.03
CA TYR A 241 23.78 12.51 -13.36
C TYR A 241 24.33 13.86 -13.84
N LYS A 242 25.61 13.87 -14.18
CA LYS A 242 26.25 15.03 -14.86
C LYS A 242 25.85 15.08 -16.33
N GLU A 243 25.37 13.97 -16.87
CA GLU A 243 24.94 13.83 -18.27
C GLU A 243 23.42 13.52 -18.32
N PRO A 244 22.72 13.90 -19.41
CA PRO A 244 21.32 13.56 -19.61
C PRO A 244 21.10 12.05 -19.52
N ILE A 245 20.08 11.62 -18.77
CA ILE A 245 19.71 10.19 -18.67
C ILE A 245 19.24 9.72 -20.05
N PRO A 246 19.89 8.72 -20.67
CA PRO A 246 19.47 8.23 -21.98
C PRO A 246 18.04 7.65 -21.90
N THR A 247 17.18 8.03 -22.81
CA THR A 247 15.85 7.44 -22.96
C THR A 247 15.96 5.96 -23.29
N LEU A 248 15.14 5.11 -22.69
CA LEU A 248 15.07 3.71 -23.08
C LEU A 248 14.44 3.57 -24.47
N PRO A 249 14.76 2.49 -25.22
CA PRO A 249 14.16 2.23 -26.53
C PRO A 249 12.63 2.18 -26.47
N GLU A 250 11.98 2.66 -27.54
CA GLU A 250 10.51 2.75 -27.63
C GLU A 250 9.76 1.44 -27.26
N PRO A 251 10.22 0.23 -27.66
CA PRO A 251 9.58 -1.01 -27.22
C PRO A 251 9.56 -1.23 -25.71
N MET A 252 10.48 -0.61 -24.96
CA MET A 252 10.48 -0.66 -23.51
C MET A 252 9.48 0.31 -22.89
N LEU A 253 9.31 1.50 -23.50
CA LEU A 253 8.28 2.46 -23.10
C LEU A 253 6.88 1.90 -23.37
N GLU A 254 6.71 1.20 -24.48
CA GLU A 254 5.46 0.51 -24.87
C GLU A 254 5.04 -0.58 -23.87
N ALA A 255 5.97 -1.11 -23.05
CA ALA A 255 5.65 -2.13 -22.05
C ALA A 255 4.66 -1.65 -20.97
N SER A 256 4.49 -0.35 -20.77
CA SER A 256 3.46 0.24 -19.90
C SER A 256 2.05 0.13 -20.49
N ARG A 257 1.92 -0.20 -21.78
CA ARG A 257 0.65 -0.44 -22.46
C ARG A 257 0.17 -1.86 -22.23
N VAL A 258 -0.92 -2.01 -21.48
CA VAL A 258 -1.43 -3.33 -21.02
C VAL A 258 -2.66 -3.80 -21.77
N SER A 259 -3.21 -2.98 -22.70
CA SER A 259 -4.33 -3.37 -23.57
C SER A 259 -4.19 -2.75 -24.95
N ALA A 260 -4.82 -3.37 -25.95
CA ALA A 260 -4.84 -2.86 -27.32
C ALA A 260 -5.55 -1.50 -27.42
N LYS A 261 -6.57 -1.29 -26.58
CA LYS A 261 -7.34 -0.04 -26.55
C LYS A 261 -7.53 0.42 -25.10
N GLU A 262 -6.74 1.36 -24.66
CA GLU A 262 -6.82 1.93 -23.32
C GLU A 262 -7.70 3.19 -23.34
N THR A 263 -8.67 3.23 -22.42
CA THR A 263 -9.48 4.43 -22.21
C THR A 263 -8.76 5.36 -21.25
N ASP A 264 -8.53 6.58 -21.67
CA ASP A 264 -8.00 7.63 -20.80
C ASP A 264 -9.08 8.15 -19.83
N TYR A 265 -8.67 8.36 -18.58
CA TYR A 265 -9.47 9.01 -17.54
C TYR A 265 -8.69 10.23 -17.04
N PRO A 266 -8.85 11.42 -17.63
CA PRO A 266 -8.02 12.60 -17.36
C PRO A 266 -7.86 12.94 -15.89
N ALA A 267 -8.89 12.71 -15.06
CA ALA A 267 -8.85 12.97 -13.63
C ALA A 267 -7.72 12.22 -12.89
N ILE A 268 -7.30 11.04 -13.39
CA ILE A 268 -6.17 10.27 -12.82
C ILE A 268 -4.86 11.02 -13.05
N ARG A 269 -4.64 11.48 -14.29
CA ARG A 269 -3.42 12.20 -14.65
C ARG A 269 -3.40 13.60 -14.01
N GLU A 270 -4.52 14.32 -14.05
CA GLU A 270 -4.63 15.66 -13.47
C GLU A 270 -4.27 15.69 -11.98
N ILE A 271 -4.79 14.76 -11.17
CA ILE A 271 -4.44 14.71 -9.74
C ILE A 271 -2.99 14.26 -9.52
N HIS A 272 -2.48 13.35 -10.37
CA HIS A 272 -1.09 12.93 -10.29
C HIS A 272 -0.15 14.10 -10.59
N GLU A 273 -0.38 14.80 -11.72
CA GLU A 273 0.38 15.97 -12.17
C GLU A 273 0.32 17.12 -11.15
N ALA A 274 -0.85 17.40 -10.57
CA ALA A 274 -1.00 18.41 -9.52
C ALA A 274 -0.13 18.12 -8.30
N GLY A 275 0.12 16.84 -8.01
CA GLY A 275 0.98 16.38 -6.91
C GLY A 275 2.43 16.11 -7.28
N MET A 276 2.86 16.33 -8.53
CA MET A 276 4.26 16.11 -8.94
C MET A 276 5.22 17.06 -8.23
N ARG A 277 6.38 16.54 -7.88
CA ARG A 277 7.52 17.34 -7.41
C ARG A 277 8.44 17.66 -8.57
N ARG A 278 8.94 18.89 -8.58
CA ARG A 278 9.98 19.39 -9.48
C ARG A 278 11.19 19.83 -8.65
N ALA A 279 12.38 19.82 -9.25
CA ALA A 279 13.62 20.17 -8.58
C ALA A 279 13.53 21.48 -7.74
N GLU A 280 12.83 22.47 -8.29
CA GLU A 280 12.62 23.78 -7.66
C GLU A 280 11.72 23.76 -6.40
N SER A 281 10.96 22.67 -6.19
CA SER A 281 9.97 22.54 -5.10
C SER A 281 10.39 21.58 -3.98
N MET A 282 11.65 21.12 -4.00
CA MET A 282 12.19 20.13 -3.05
C MET A 282 12.55 20.69 -1.67
N GLU A 283 12.11 21.90 -1.31
CA GLU A 283 12.20 22.34 0.08
C GLU A 283 11.40 21.39 0.98
N GLN A 284 12.11 20.78 1.93
CA GLN A 284 11.48 19.92 2.95
C GLN A 284 10.45 20.77 3.73
N ARG A 285 9.20 20.62 3.37
CA ARG A 285 8.12 21.09 4.23
C ARG A 285 8.07 20.15 5.42
N VAL A 286 8.71 20.58 6.50
CA VAL A 286 8.59 19.93 7.80
C VAL A 286 7.09 19.83 8.11
N CYS A 287 6.61 18.62 8.30
CA CYS A 287 5.25 18.41 8.76
C CYS A 287 5.05 19.18 10.06
N GLY A 288 4.11 20.11 10.07
CA GLY A 288 3.72 20.81 11.29
C GLY A 288 3.25 19.77 12.32
N GLU A 289 3.38 20.08 13.60
CA GLU A 289 3.07 19.22 14.74
C GLU A 289 1.59 18.77 14.86
N LYS A 290 0.74 19.15 13.89
CA LYS A 290 -0.68 18.85 13.92
C LYS A 290 -0.95 17.35 13.64
N GLU A 291 -1.43 16.68 14.65
CA GLU A 291 -1.87 15.29 14.52
C GLU A 291 -3.20 15.24 13.76
N MET A 292 -3.25 14.46 12.67
CA MET A 292 -4.43 14.31 11.82
C MET A 292 -5.70 13.95 12.60
N ILE A 293 -5.56 13.25 13.71
CA ILE A 293 -6.66 12.84 14.58
C ILE A 293 -7.43 14.04 15.16
N ASN A 294 -6.77 15.18 15.40
CA ASN A 294 -7.36 16.39 15.94
C ASN A 294 -8.06 17.25 14.88
N GLU A 295 -7.85 16.93 13.61
CA GLU A 295 -8.35 17.70 12.47
C GLU A 295 -9.62 17.10 11.83
N LEU A 296 -10.13 16.00 12.39
CA LEU A 296 -11.29 15.27 11.83
C LEU A 296 -12.64 15.89 12.13
N GLY A 297 -12.71 16.85 13.05
CA GLY A 297 -13.97 17.46 13.52
C GLY A 297 -14.69 16.63 14.57
N ILE A 298 -14.07 15.60 15.10
CA ILE A 298 -14.58 14.74 16.17
C ILE A 298 -13.63 14.76 17.35
N ALA A 299 -14.17 14.76 18.56
CA ALA A 299 -13.38 14.81 19.79
C ALA A 299 -13.79 13.66 20.74
N PRO A 300 -12.90 12.69 20.97
CA PRO A 300 -13.12 11.66 21.97
C PRO A 300 -13.01 12.24 23.39
N LYS A 301 -13.79 11.68 24.34
CA LYS A 301 -13.81 12.21 25.70
C LYS A 301 -12.67 11.73 26.58
N THR A 302 -12.35 10.44 26.55
CA THR A 302 -11.38 9.81 27.46
C THR A 302 -10.54 8.80 26.72
N TRP A 303 -9.24 8.88 26.86
CA TRP A 303 -8.28 7.94 26.30
C TRP A 303 -7.96 6.81 27.28
N ALA A 304 -7.98 5.59 26.81
CA ALA A 304 -7.56 4.41 27.54
C ALA A 304 -6.38 3.73 26.82
N HIS A 305 -5.36 3.36 27.59
CA HIS A 305 -4.23 2.61 27.06
C HIS A 305 -4.58 1.13 26.90
N PHE A 306 -4.16 0.53 25.82
CA PHE A 306 -4.24 -0.92 25.66
C PHE A 306 -2.94 -1.60 26.11
N ASN A 307 -3.00 -2.89 26.39
CA ASN A 307 -1.83 -3.62 26.85
C ASN A 307 -0.79 -3.81 25.75
N ALA A 308 0.22 -2.95 25.71
CA ALA A 308 1.29 -2.97 24.72
C ALA A 308 2.25 -4.18 24.88
N THR A 309 2.26 -4.85 26.02
CA THR A 309 3.20 -5.95 26.34
C THR A 309 2.58 -7.35 26.21
N GLY A 310 1.27 -7.44 25.98
CA GLY A 310 0.56 -8.71 25.86
C GLY A 310 1.09 -9.57 24.70
N SER A 311 1.10 -10.90 24.88
CA SER A 311 1.42 -11.83 23.79
C SER A 311 0.36 -11.77 22.69
N TRP A 312 0.76 -11.96 21.45
CA TRP A 312 -0.18 -12.10 20.33
C TRP A 312 -0.69 -13.54 20.26
N PRO A 313 -1.96 -13.77 19.97
CA PRO A 313 -2.52 -15.11 19.81
C PRO A 313 -2.16 -15.68 18.42
N GLU A 314 -0.86 -15.68 18.07
CA GLU A 314 -0.39 -16.13 16.76
C GLU A 314 -0.40 -17.63 16.59
N ILE A 315 -0.79 -18.06 15.39
CA ILE A 315 -0.81 -19.45 14.94
C ILE A 315 0.29 -19.68 13.89
N LEU A 316 0.54 -18.69 13.01
CA LEU A 316 1.45 -18.80 11.88
C LEU A 316 2.72 -17.96 12.10
N ASP A 317 3.82 -18.40 11.51
CA ASP A 317 5.00 -17.57 11.33
C ASP A 317 4.77 -16.52 10.23
N TYR A 318 5.58 -15.46 10.22
CA TYR A 318 5.43 -14.33 9.30
C TYR A 318 5.40 -14.74 7.82
N PRO A 319 6.32 -15.57 7.27
CA PRO A 319 6.26 -15.94 5.86
C PRO A 319 5.00 -16.73 5.51
N ASP A 320 4.56 -17.63 6.39
CA ASP A 320 3.33 -18.38 6.21
C ASP A 320 2.10 -17.46 6.17
N ALA A 321 2.06 -16.43 7.05
CA ALA A 321 0.99 -15.44 7.04
C ALA A 321 0.97 -14.66 5.72
N VAL A 322 2.13 -14.27 5.17
CA VAL A 322 2.24 -13.57 3.88
C VAL A 322 1.74 -14.46 2.73
N PHE A 323 2.15 -15.72 2.66
CA PHE A 323 1.77 -16.62 1.57
C PHE A 323 0.31 -17.07 1.64
N ARG A 324 -0.26 -17.22 2.83
CA ARG A 324 -1.65 -17.63 3.04
C ARG A 324 -2.64 -16.47 2.98
N ARG A 325 -2.17 -15.23 3.10
CA ARG A 325 -3.02 -14.04 3.07
C ARG A 325 -3.98 -14.05 1.87
N ARG A 326 -5.28 -13.87 2.17
CA ARG A 326 -6.36 -13.70 1.19
C ARG A 326 -7.33 -12.63 1.68
N SER A 327 -8.06 -11.99 0.77
CA SER A 327 -9.22 -11.19 1.12
C SER A 327 -10.38 -12.11 1.44
N ARG A 328 -10.64 -12.30 2.74
CA ARG A 328 -11.68 -13.19 3.25
C ARG A 328 -13.00 -12.45 3.37
N ARG A 329 -14.08 -13.07 2.88
CA ARG A 329 -15.45 -12.52 2.94
C ARG A 329 -16.42 -13.41 3.69
N ASN A 330 -15.96 -14.55 4.17
CA ASN A 330 -16.73 -15.58 4.86
C ASN A 330 -16.66 -15.42 6.39
N PHE A 331 -16.79 -14.18 6.87
CA PHE A 331 -16.80 -13.89 8.30
C PHE A 331 -17.94 -14.62 9.02
N VAL A 332 -17.64 -15.02 10.25
CA VAL A 332 -18.62 -15.60 11.17
C VAL A 332 -18.86 -14.66 12.35
N LYS A 333 -20.11 -14.54 12.76
CA LYS A 333 -20.52 -13.70 13.88
C LYS A 333 -20.04 -14.29 15.20
N LYS A 334 -18.79 -13.98 15.57
CA LYS A 334 -18.13 -14.42 16.81
C LYS A 334 -17.29 -13.28 17.35
N ALA A 335 -17.36 -13.04 18.66
CA ALA A 335 -16.59 -12.02 19.35
C ALA A 335 -15.08 -12.24 19.14
N LEU A 336 -14.35 -11.15 18.95
CA LEU A 336 -12.89 -11.16 19.02
C LEU A 336 -12.46 -11.04 20.48
N SER A 337 -11.43 -11.80 20.85
CA SER A 337 -10.83 -11.65 22.17
C SER A 337 -10.15 -10.29 22.30
N LYS A 338 -10.11 -9.75 23.51
CA LYS A 338 -9.38 -8.52 23.82
C LYS A 338 -7.93 -8.60 23.36
N GLN A 339 -7.27 -9.74 23.59
CA GLN A 339 -5.89 -9.98 23.17
C GLN A 339 -5.73 -9.85 21.64
N ALA A 340 -6.67 -10.35 20.84
CA ALA A 340 -6.62 -10.22 19.38
C ALA A 340 -6.81 -8.76 18.93
N ILE A 341 -7.72 -8.02 19.58
CA ILE A 341 -7.93 -6.59 19.29
C ILE A 341 -6.67 -5.79 19.66
N ASP A 342 -6.12 -5.98 20.84
CA ASP A 342 -4.89 -5.30 21.27
C ASP A 342 -3.72 -5.60 20.32
N ALA A 343 -3.61 -6.83 19.79
CA ALA A 343 -2.61 -7.20 18.80
C ALA A 343 -2.83 -6.46 17.46
N LEU A 344 -4.06 -6.37 16.97
CA LEU A 344 -4.40 -5.62 15.76
C LEU A 344 -4.12 -4.13 15.93
N LEU A 345 -4.51 -3.52 17.04
CA LEU A 345 -4.23 -2.12 17.34
C LEU A 345 -2.73 -1.85 17.37
N ARG A 346 -1.96 -2.70 18.05
CA ARG A 346 -0.49 -2.60 18.07
C ARG A 346 0.12 -2.70 16.67
N SER A 347 -0.39 -3.58 15.83
CA SER A 347 0.14 -3.77 14.47
C SER A 347 0.14 -2.48 13.65
N VAL A 348 -0.83 -1.59 13.87
CA VAL A 348 -0.93 -0.29 13.19
C VAL A 348 -0.32 0.87 13.98
N CYS A 349 0.02 0.69 15.25
CA CYS A 349 0.70 1.70 16.06
C CYS A 349 2.22 1.73 15.84
N LEU A 350 2.82 0.63 15.40
CA LEU A 350 4.27 0.52 15.26
C LEU A 350 4.81 1.55 14.26
N LYS A 351 5.71 2.38 14.75
CA LYS A 351 6.33 3.47 13.99
C LYS A 351 7.40 2.90 13.07
N ASN A 352 7.33 3.23 11.79
CA ASN A 352 8.38 2.89 10.84
C ASN A 352 9.35 4.07 10.60
N GLY A 353 9.23 5.14 11.38
CA GLY A 353 10.04 6.34 11.19
C GLY A 353 9.69 7.16 9.94
N SER A 354 8.60 6.83 9.25
CA SER A 354 8.16 7.58 8.06
C SER A 354 7.47 8.89 8.47
N PRO A 355 7.90 10.03 7.90
CA PRO A 355 7.23 11.31 8.13
C PRO A 355 5.78 11.30 7.62
N TYR A 356 5.46 10.41 6.70
CA TYR A 356 4.13 10.29 6.08
C TYR A 356 3.09 9.62 6.98
N ASP A 357 3.50 8.94 8.05
CA ASP A 357 2.57 8.26 8.97
C ASP A 357 1.57 9.21 9.65
N GLN A 358 1.89 10.49 9.70
CA GLN A 358 1.01 11.54 10.23
C GLN A 358 -0.11 11.96 9.26
N SER A 359 -0.02 11.57 7.98
CA SER A 359 -1.03 11.91 6.97
C SER A 359 -2.38 11.21 7.17
N VAL A 360 -2.45 10.20 8.05
CA VAL A 360 -3.64 9.38 8.30
C VAL A 360 -3.90 9.24 9.78
N ALA A 361 -5.15 9.48 10.17
CA ALA A 361 -5.69 9.05 11.46
C ALA A 361 -6.33 7.65 11.33
N VAL A 362 -6.28 6.88 12.40
CA VAL A 362 -6.89 5.56 12.47
C VAL A 362 -8.06 5.59 13.45
N GLY A 363 -9.23 5.19 12.98
CA GLY A 363 -10.38 4.86 13.81
C GLY A 363 -10.75 3.39 13.64
N PHE A 364 -11.70 2.92 14.44
CA PHE A 364 -12.25 1.58 14.27
C PHE A 364 -13.66 1.47 14.81
N LEU A 365 -14.48 0.63 14.16
CA LEU A 365 -15.80 0.27 14.61
C LEU A 365 -15.73 -1.12 15.26
N VAL A 366 -16.22 -1.21 16.49
CA VAL A 366 -16.33 -2.49 17.18
C VAL A 366 -17.76 -3.01 17.01
N GLY A 367 -17.90 -4.21 16.45
CA GLY A 367 -19.16 -4.90 16.32
C GLY A 367 -19.33 -5.96 17.40
N GLN A 368 -18.38 -6.88 17.50
CA GLN A 368 -18.39 -7.94 18.49
C GLN A 368 -16.98 -8.18 19.03
N ALA A 369 -16.76 -7.83 20.26
CA ALA A 369 -15.51 -7.99 20.99
C ALA A 369 -15.78 -8.33 22.44
N GLU A 370 -14.86 -9.08 23.04
CA GLU A 370 -14.79 -9.27 24.48
C GLU A 370 -14.25 -7.99 25.13
N GLU A 371 -14.84 -7.56 26.23
CA GLU A 371 -14.41 -6.41 27.06
C GLU A 371 -14.37 -5.04 26.32
N MET A 372 -15.00 -4.92 25.16
CA MET A 372 -15.22 -3.65 24.46
C MET A 372 -16.67 -3.52 24.04
N GLU A 373 -17.30 -2.39 24.35
CA GLU A 373 -18.64 -2.12 23.91
C GLU A 373 -18.69 -1.80 22.40
N PRO A 374 -19.79 -2.14 21.71
CA PRO A 374 -19.98 -1.72 20.33
C PRO A 374 -19.95 -0.20 20.20
N GLY A 375 -19.21 0.30 19.21
CA GLY A 375 -19.05 1.74 19.05
C GLY A 375 -18.04 2.13 17.98
N PHE A 376 -17.91 3.45 17.80
CA PHE A 376 -16.87 4.08 17.01
C PHE A 376 -15.76 4.60 17.93
N TYR A 377 -14.54 4.24 17.64
CA TYR A 377 -13.34 4.55 18.41
C TYR A 377 -12.29 5.25 17.53
N LEU A 378 -11.46 6.09 18.16
CA LEU A 378 -10.22 6.62 17.60
C LEU A 378 -9.01 5.97 18.25
N LEU A 379 -7.93 5.83 17.49
CA LEU A 379 -6.65 5.27 17.93
C LEU A 379 -5.56 6.34 17.88
N ASP A 380 -5.02 6.71 19.05
CA ASP A 380 -3.79 7.47 19.15
C ASP A 380 -2.59 6.51 19.00
N ARG A 381 -2.02 6.51 17.80
CA ARG A 381 -0.92 5.61 17.42
C ARG A 381 0.40 5.93 18.14
N LYS A 382 0.57 7.17 18.58
CA LYS A 382 1.79 7.61 19.29
C LYS A 382 1.74 7.22 20.77
N ARG A 383 0.56 7.38 21.38
CA ARG A 383 0.34 7.08 22.81
C ARG A 383 -0.08 5.65 23.06
N GLU A 384 -0.31 4.86 22.01
CA GLU A 384 -0.87 3.50 22.10
C GLU A 384 -2.13 3.48 22.97
N ALA A 385 -3.05 4.37 22.64
CA ALA A 385 -4.29 4.57 23.36
C ALA A 385 -5.48 4.65 22.39
N TRP A 386 -6.63 4.22 22.84
CA TRP A 386 -7.89 4.38 22.11
C TRP A 386 -8.90 5.17 22.92
N ALA A 387 -9.85 5.78 22.27
CA ALA A 387 -10.94 6.48 22.90
C ALA A 387 -12.25 6.25 22.18
N LEU A 388 -13.31 6.02 22.94
CA LEU A 388 -14.67 5.94 22.42
C LEU A 388 -15.12 7.33 21.97
N VAL A 389 -15.57 7.43 20.70
CA VAL A 389 -16.20 8.63 20.13
C VAL A 389 -17.70 8.56 20.32
N SER A 390 -18.31 7.47 19.88
CA SER A 390 -19.76 7.25 19.94
C SER A 390 -20.07 5.78 20.24
N PRO A 391 -20.86 5.49 21.28
CA PRO A 391 -21.38 4.14 21.50
C PRO A 391 -22.46 3.81 20.48
N GLY A 392 -22.68 2.53 20.19
CA GLY A 392 -23.77 2.09 19.33
C GLY A 392 -23.38 1.03 18.30
N GLN A 393 -24.39 0.55 17.55
CA GLN A 393 -24.25 -0.53 16.59
C GLN A 393 -23.99 0.02 15.18
N PHE A 394 -22.70 0.17 14.82
CA PHE A 394 -22.29 0.74 13.53
C PHE A 394 -22.19 -0.27 12.39
N MET A 395 -22.10 -1.58 12.68
CA MET A 395 -21.74 -2.59 11.69
C MET A 395 -22.72 -2.68 10.53
N ALA A 396 -24.03 -2.63 10.79
CA ALA A 396 -25.04 -2.68 9.73
C ALA A 396 -24.96 -1.43 8.81
N ARG A 397 -24.85 -0.24 9.40
CA ARG A 397 -24.73 1.01 8.64
C ARG A 397 -23.40 1.06 7.84
N SER A 398 -22.30 0.66 8.45
CA SER A 398 -21.01 0.54 7.77
C SER A 398 -21.05 -0.45 6.61
N THR A 399 -21.77 -1.58 6.76
CA THR A 399 -21.97 -2.56 5.70
C THR A 399 -22.76 -1.96 4.53
N SER A 400 -23.83 -1.22 4.81
CA SER A 400 -24.62 -0.55 3.77
C SER A 400 -23.80 0.50 3.02
N ILE A 401 -23.02 1.31 3.73
CA ILE A 401 -22.11 2.31 3.15
C ILE A 401 -21.09 1.65 2.23
N CYS A 402 -20.63 0.45 2.52
CA CYS A 402 -19.69 -0.31 1.70
C CYS A 402 -20.36 -1.03 0.51
N LEU A 403 -21.23 -0.34 -0.22
CA LEU A 403 -21.99 -0.84 -1.37
C LEU A 403 -22.83 -2.09 -1.03
N ASP A 404 -23.47 -2.08 0.12
CA ASP A 404 -24.38 -3.14 0.60
C ASP A 404 -23.73 -4.55 0.61
N GLN A 405 -22.41 -4.63 0.88
CA GLN A 405 -21.69 -5.91 0.95
C GLN A 405 -22.04 -6.65 2.26
N ALA A 406 -23.16 -7.35 2.27
CA ALA A 406 -23.81 -7.94 3.45
C ALA A 406 -22.88 -8.79 4.35
N TRP A 407 -21.86 -9.43 3.80
CA TRP A 407 -20.91 -10.25 4.56
C TRP A 407 -20.09 -9.44 5.58
N LEU A 408 -19.95 -8.12 5.40
CA LEU A 408 -19.18 -7.23 6.28
C LEU A 408 -19.79 -7.15 7.70
N VAL A 409 -21.12 -7.28 7.84
CA VAL A 409 -21.81 -7.17 9.13
C VAL A 409 -21.34 -8.22 10.14
N ASN A 410 -20.77 -9.34 9.68
CA ASN A 410 -20.28 -10.42 10.52
C ASN A 410 -18.80 -10.27 10.94
N ALA A 411 -18.09 -9.26 10.44
CA ALA A 411 -16.74 -8.96 10.92
C ALA A 411 -16.78 -8.47 12.37
N GLY A 412 -15.74 -8.73 13.13
CA GLY A 412 -15.65 -8.29 14.53
C GLY A 412 -15.33 -6.80 14.65
N VAL A 413 -14.43 -6.30 13.80
CA VAL A 413 -13.93 -4.92 13.79
C VAL A 413 -13.77 -4.42 12.34
N HIS A 414 -14.14 -3.15 12.10
CA HIS A 414 -13.78 -2.42 10.89
C HIS A 414 -12.76 -1.32 11.23
N PHE A 415 -11.52 -1.44 10.77
CA PHE A 415 -10.54 -0.37 10.85
C PHE A 415 -10.82 0.68 9.78
N LEU A 416 -10.69 1.95 10.15
CA LEU A 416 -11.01 3.12 9.34
C LEU A 416 -9.76 3.99 9.20
N PHE A 417 -9.37 4.29 7.96
CA PHE A 417 -8.26 5.20 7.67
C PHE A 417 -8.85 6.53 7.23
N LEU A 418 -8.60 7.57 8.03
CA LEU A 418 -9.26 8.86 7.96
C LEU A 418 -8.24 9.97 7.68
N ALA A 419 -8.63 10.98 6.90
CA ALA A 419 -7.79 12.16 6.71
C ALA A 419 -8.64 13.41 6.47
N ASN A 420 -8.14 14.56 6.94
CA ASN A 420 -8.64 15.87 6.55
C ASN A 420 -7.88 16.33 5.30
N LEU A 421 -8.56 16.41 4.17
CA LEU A 421 -7.95 16.69 2.87
C LEU A 421 -7.43 18.13 2.74
N GLU A 422 -8.07 19.10 3.41
CA GLU A 422 -7.58 20.48 3.44
C GLU A 422 -6.29 20.60 4.26
N VAL A 423 -6.17 19.86 5.36
CA VAL A 423 -4.93 19.83 6.16
C VAL A 423 -3.80 19.19 5.35
N LEU A 424 -4.08 18.08 4.63
CA LEU A 424 -3.11 17.47 3.71
C LEU A 424 -2.65 18.48 2.65
N GLU A 425 -3.59 19.18 2.03
CA GLU A 425 -3.33 20.17 0.98
C GLU A 425 -2.47 21.32 1.50
N LYS A 426 -2.79 21.87 2.70
CA LYS A 426 -2.03 22.95 3.33
C LYS A 426 -0.61 22.52 3.71
N THR A 427 -0.44 21.26 4.11
CA THR A 427 0.85 20.75 4.59
C THR A 427 1.77 20.34 3.44
N TRP A 428 1.24 19.64 2.45
CA TRP A 428 2.04 18.99 1.39
C TRP A 428 1.57 19.29 -0.03
N GLY A 429 0.57 20.17 -0.19
CA GLY A 429 -0.09 20.37 -1.48
C GLY A 429 -0.88 19.12 -1.91
N PRO A 430 -1.25 19.01 -3.19
CA PRO A 430 -2.00 17.85 -3.70
C PRO A 430 -1.29 16.51 -3.50
N ARG A 431 0.04 16.51 -3.35
CA ARG A 431 0.83 15.30 -3.07
C ARG A 431 0.48 14.68 -1.71
N GLY A 432 -0.01 15.46 -0.75
CA GLY A 432 -0.48 14.96 0.55
C GLY A 432 -1.53 13.86 0.45
N TYR A 433 -2.37 13.91 -0.59
CA TYR A 433 -3.33 12.83 -0.88
C TYR A 433 -2.64 11.51 -1.21
N ARG A 434 -1.56 11.56 -2.00
CA ARG A 434 -0.72 10.40 -2.32
C ARG A 434 -0.15 9.79 -1.03
N TYR A 435 0.39 10.62 -0.14
CA TYR A 435 0.96 10.17 1.13
C TYR A 435 -0.08 9.46 2.01
N ALA A 436 -1.26 10.06 2.16
CA ALA A 436 -2.34 9.49 2.97
C ALA A 436 -2.84 8.15 2.43
N MET A 437 -3.07 8.05 1.13
CA MET A 437 -3.55 6.81 0.50
C MET A 437 -2.52 5.68 0.54
N LEU A 438 -1.23 5.97 0.26
CA LEU A 438 -0.14 5.00 0.37
C LEU A 438 0.01 4.51 1.82
N THR A 439 -0.06 5.41 2.79
CA THR A 439 0.01 5.08 4.22
C THR A 439 -1.19 4.22 4.65
N ALA A 440 -2.40 4.54 4.20
CA ALA A 440 -3.60 3.74 4.46
C ALA A 440 -3.46 2.32 3.88
N GLY A 441 -2.91 2.19 2.66
CA GLY A 441 -2.61 0.90 2.03
C GLY A 441 -1.58 0.08 2.82
N ARG A 442 -0.50 0.72 3.27
CA ARG A 442 0.53 0.08 4.11
C ARG A 442 -0.06 -0.47 5.42
N LEU A 443 -0.78 0.37 6.15
CA LEU A 443 -1.42 -0.03 7.40
C LEU A 443 -2.47 -1.12 7.18
N GLY A 444 -3.20 -1.05 6.06
CA GLY A 444 -4.12 -2.09 5.64
C GLY A 444 -3.43 -3.43 5.43
N GLN A 445 -2.30 -3.48 4.73
CA GLN A 445 -1.53 -4.72 4.53
C GLN A 445 -1.05 -5.31 5.86
N ARG A 446 -0.62 -4.46 6.78
CA ARG A 446 -0.20 -4.89 8.11
C ARG A 446 -1.32 -5.58 8.88
N LEU A 447 -2.54 -5.03 8.81
CA LEU A 447 -3.73 -5.70 9.37
C LEU A 447 -4.02 -7.05 8.70
N TYR A 448 -3.84 -7.16 7.38
CA TYR A 448 -4.01 -8.42 6.67
C TYR A 448 -3.02 -9.49 7.15
N VAL A 449 -1.74 -9.14 7.26
CA VAL A 449 -0.71 -10.10 7.71
C VAL A 449 -0.92 -10.44 9.19
N ALA A 450 -1.25 -9.46 10.03
CA ALA A 450 -1.53 -9.67 11.45
C ALA A 450 -2.77 -10.57 11.66
N ALA A 451 -3.86 -10.33 10.94
CA ALA A 451 -5.07 -11.14 11.01
C ALA A 451 -4.79 -12.59 10.57
N GLU A 452 -4.10 -12.79 9.44
CA GLU A 452 -3.76 -14.13 8.95
C GLU A 452 -2.84 -14.87 9.94
N ALA A 453 -1.82 -14.18 10.52
CA ALA A 453 -0.95 -14.77 11.54
C ALA A 453 -1.71 -15.28 12.76
N MET A 454 -2.81 -14.62 13.13
CA MET A 454 -3.71 -15.02 14.21
C MET A 454 -4.83 -15.96 13.77
N GLY A 455 -4.83 -16.41 12.50
CA GLY A 455 -5.86 -17.32 11.97
C GLY A 455 -7.22 -16.66 11.75
N MET A 456 -7.27 -15.35 11.68
CA MET A 456 -8.46 -14.56 11.36
C MET A 456 -8.52 -14.20 9.87
N GLY A 457 -9.69 -13.74 9.42
CA GLY A 457 -9.85 -13.18 8.08
C GLY A 457 -9.73 -11.66 8.07
N CYS A 458 -9.34 -11.15 6.92
CA CYS A 458 -9.22 -9.72 6.67
C CYS A 458 -9.70 -9.39 5.25
N CYS A 459 -10.37 -8.24 5.06
CA CYS A 459 -10.73 -7.74 3.74
C CYS A 459 -10.78 -6.22 3.72
N GLY A 460 -10.03 -5.61 2.80
CA GLY A 460 -10.01 -4.18 2.58
C GLY A 460 -11.10 -3.72 1.60
N ILE A 461 -11.73 -2.58 1.88
CA ILE A 461 -12.81 -1.98 1.13
C ILE A 461 -12.45 -0.53 0.78
N GLY A 462 -12.18 -0.28 -0.49
CA GLY A 462 -11.96 1.07 -1.01
C GLY A 462 -13.21 1.66 -1.70
N ALA A 463 -14.20 0.82 -1.97
CA ALA A 463 -15.45 1.21 -2.60
C ALA A 463 -16.54 1.42 -1.54
N LEU A 464 -16.94 2.69 -1.33
CA LEU A 464 -17.93 3.08 -0.35
C LEU A 464 -18.65 4.37 -0.79
N TYR A 465 -19.83 4.62 -0.26
CA TYR A 465 -20.56 5.88 -0.43
C TYR A 465 -19.92 6.94 0.47
N ASP A 466 -19.12 7.80 -0.13
CA ASP A 466 -18.21 8.72 0.59
C ASP A 466 -18.97 9.72 1.49
N GLY A 467 -20.12 10.25 1.04
CA GLY A 467 -20.97 11.15 1.81
C GLY A 467 -21.61 10.49 3.03
N GLU A 468 -22.20 9.29 2.84
CA GLU A 468 -22.81 8.53 3.93
C GLU A 468 -21.78 8.11 4.99
N ALA A 469 -20.53 7.80 4.56
CA ALA A 469 -19.45 7.50 5.49
C ALA A 469 -19.05 8.69 6.36
N MET A 470 -18.97 9.88 5.76
CA MET A 470 -18.69 11.12 6.48
C MET A 470 -19.78 11.41 7.54
N GLU A 471 -21.05 11.28 7.17
CA GLU A 471 -22.18 11.48 8.09
C GLU A 471 -22.20 10.46 9.22
N MET A 472 -22.04 9.17 8.91
CA MET A 472 -22.02 8.10 9.91
C MET A 472 -20.99 8.34 11.00
N LEU A 473 -19.82 8.85 10.61
CA LEU A 473 -18.68 9.05 11.51
C LEU A 473 -18.65 10.44 12.13
N GLY A 474 -19.57 11.34 11.76
CA GLY A 474 -19.62 12.71 12.26
C GLY A 474 -18.41 13.55 11.88
N LEU A 475 -17.82 13.29 10.71
CA LEU A 475 -16.63 14.00 10.23
C LEU A 475 -16.98 15.40 9.75
N ASN A 476 -16.02 16.34 9.86
CA ASN A 476 -16.17 17.66 9.26
C ASN A 476 -16.14 17.62 7.72
N GLN A 477 -16.49 18.75 7.07
CA GLN A 477 -16.65 18.87 5.62
C GLN A 477 -15.40 18.57 4.79
N SER A 478 -14.21 18.65 5.39
CA SER A 478 -12.93 18.40 4.72
C SER A 478 -12.34 17.02 5.02
N SER A 479 -12.93 16.29 5.96
CA SER A 479 -12.47 14.97 6.39
C SER A 479 -13.15 13.83 5.64
N ARG A 480 -12.41 12.77 5.35
CA ARG A 480 -12.88 11.63 4.55
C ARG A 480 -12.44 10.30 5.15
N LEU A 481 -13.29 9.29 4.98
CA LEU A 481 -12.88 7.90 5.07
C LEU A 481 -12.21 7.50 3.76
N LEU A 482 -10.90 7.22 3.83
CA LEU A 482 -10.11 6.86 2.66
C LEU A 482 -10.17 5.36 2.34
N TYR A 483 -10.16 4.54 3.39
CA TYR A 483 -10.08 3.10 3.30
C TYR A 483 -10.67 2.45 4.55
N LEU A 484 -11.36 1.32 4.37
CA LEU A 484 -11.89 0.48 5.45
C LEU A 484 -11.26 -0.91 5.34
N VAL A 485 -10.86 -1.49 6.48
CA VAL A 485 -10.35 -2.86 6.55
C VAL A 485 -11.13 -3.64 7.61
N ALA A 486 -11.91 -4.61 7.15
CA ALA A 486 -12.69 -5.49 8.02
C ALA A 486 -11.84 -6.67 8.50
N VAL A 487 -11.88 -6.97 9.79
CA VAL A 487 -11.20 -8.11 10.43
C VAL A 487 -12.18 -8.89 11.30
N GLY A 488 -12.10 -10.21 11.26
CA GLY A 488 -12.99 -11.06 12.05
C GLY A 488 -12.67 -12.54 11.95
N ASN A 489 -13.35 -13.33 12.74
CA ASN A 489 -13.29 -14.78 12.63
C ASN A 489 -13.89 -15.23 11.29
N VAL A 490 -13.32 -16.27 10.67
CA VAL A 490 -13.78 -16.81 9.39
C VAL A 490 -14.08 -18.30 9.50
N LYS A 491 -14.97 -18.79 8.65
CA LYS A 491 -15.09 -20.25 8.45
C LYS A 491 -13.79 -20.74 7.85
N ARG A 492 -13.13 -21.68 8.53
CA ARG A 492 -12.01 -22.45 7.94
C ARG A 492 -12.61 -23.49 7.00
N ALA A 493 -12.03 -23.59 5.78
CA ALA A 493 -12.34 -24.67 4.86
C ALA A 493 -11.74 -25.97 5.37
#